data_2907b39b627a03f9334ce37c410648bd
#
_entry.id   2907b39b627a03f9334ce37c410648bd
#
_cell.length_a   1.000
_cell.length_b   1.000
_cell.length_c   1.000
_cell.angle_alpha   90.00
_cell.angle_beta   90.00
_cell.angle_gamma   90.00
#
_symmetry.space_group_name_H-M   'P 1'
#
loop_
_entity.id
_entity.type
_entity.pdbx_description
1 polymer ?
#
loop_
_entity_poly.entity_id
_entity_poly.type
_entity_poly.pdbx_seq_one_letter_code
_entity_poly.pdbx_strand_id
1 'polypeptide(L)'
;YGKKRIMGFNNIELISDRPLEINLREITEVVKMFPDRAMIVSLMADNNRTAWHELIKKCEDAGAMGFELNFGCPHGMTERGMGAAVGQDPEIAKMVVEWVMEKATIPVITKLTPNVHSVVPTGRAAVEGGTNALSLINTIQSVTGIDLDTLVPNPYVAGQSVFGGYCGPAVKPIALKMLTTISQDPVASRVPVSGI
;
A
#
# COMPACT_ATOMS: atom_id res chain seq x y z
N TYR A 1 27.40 12.30 -23.24
CA TYR A 1 26.55 11.18 -22.79
C TYR A 1 26.46 11.28 -21.28
N GLY A 2 25.27 11.72 -20.77
CA GLY A 2 25.03 12.07 -19.38
C GLY A 2 25.12 10.90 -18.42
N LYS A 3 25.21 11.21 -17.11
CA LYS A 3 25.18 10.23 -16.03
C LYS A 3 23.91 9.38 -16.16
N LYS A 4 24.06 8.04 -16.16
CA LYS A 4 22.91 7.12 -16.14
C LYS A 4 22.04 7.44 -14.92
N ARG A 5 20.77 7.74 -15.12
CA ARG A 5 19.79 7.93 -14.04
C ARG A 5 18.93 6.67 -13.96
N ILE A 6 18.73 6.20 -12.75
CA ILE A 6 17.73 5.16 -12.50
C ILE A 6 16.36 5.80 -12.69
N MET A 7 15.58 5.29 -13.63
CA MET A 7 14.25 5.80 -13.95
C MET A 7 13.14 5.03 -13.24
N GLY A 8 13.43 3.79 -12.81
CA GLY A 8 12.46 2.96 -12.11
C GLY A 8 13.10 1.72 -11.50
N PHE A 9 12.35 1.11 -10.62
CA PHE A 9 12.67 -0.16 -9.99
C PHE A 9 11.49 -1.11 -10.16
N ASN A 10 11.76 -2.40 -10.14
CA ASN A 10 10.74 -3.41 -10.04
C ASN A 10 10.88 -4.12 -8.70
N ASN A 11 9.91 -3.91 -7.82
CA ASN A 11 9.84 -4.56 -6.53
C ASN A 11 9.12 -5.90 -6.66
N ILE A 12 9.66 -6.94 -6.08
CA ILE A 12 9.08 -8.29 -6.02
C ILE A 12 8.86 -8.78 -4.59
N GLU A 13 9.10 -7.92 -3.60
CA GLU A 13 8.81 -8.24 -2.20
C GLU A 13 7.31 -8.22 -1.92
N LEU A 14 6.89 -9.12 -1.05
CA LEU A 14 5.51 -9.21 -0.57
C LEU A 14 5.29 -8.25 0.62
N ILE A 15 5.28 -8.82 1.77
CA ILE A 15 5.25 -8.17 3.08
C ILE A 15 6.46 -8.65 3.86
N SER A 16 6.63 -8.17 5.09
CA SER A 16 7.68 -8.69 5.95
C SER A 16 7.53 -10.20 6.14
N ASP A 17 8.61 -10.94 5.89
CA ASP A 17 8.74 -12.37 6.13
C ASP A 17 9.10 -12.70 7.59
N ARG A 18 9.33 -11.64 8.40
CA ARG A 18 9.66 -11.75 9.82
C ARG A 18 8.40 -11.85 10.69
N PRO A 19 8.46 -12.58 11.81
CA PRO A 19 7.37 -12.63 12.78
C PRO A 19 6.94 -11.22 13.23
N LEU A 20 5.64 -11.04 13.46
CA LEU A 20 5.06 -9.77 13.88
C LEU A 20 5.73 -9.18 15.13
N GLU A 21 6.08 -10.04 16.09
CA GLU A 21 6.72 -9.64 17.35
C GLU A 21 8.08 -8.97 17.13
N ILE A 22 8.81 -9.36 16.08
CA ILE A 22 10.07 -8.71 15.71
C ILE A 22 9.80 -7.32 15.20
N ASN A 23 8.83 -7.17 14.28
CA ASN A 23 8.45 -5.85 13.75
C ASN A 23 7.94 -4.92 14.86
N LEU A 24 7.12 -5.40 15.78
CA LEU A 24 6.63 -4.60 16.91
C LEU A 24 7.76 -4.10 17.81
N ARG A 25 8.74 -4.97 18.10
CA ARG A 25 9.94 -4.57 18.85
C ARG A 25 10.74 -3.50 18.12
N GLU A 26 10.96 -3.67 16.81
CA GLU A 26 11.67 -2.70 15.98
C GLU A 26 10.95 -1.34 15.94
N ILE A 27 9.61 -1.31 15.83
CA ILE A 27 8.81 -0.10 15.94
C ILE A 27 9.11 0.62 17.26
N THR A 28 9.05 -0.13 18.38
CA THR A 28 9.32 0.43 19.71
C THR A 28 10.74 0.98 19.82
N GLU A 29 11.73 0.28 19.27
CA GLU A 29 13.12 0.74 19.29
C GLU A 29 13.32 2.00 18.45
N VAL A 30 12.74 2.07 17.24
CA VAL A 30 12.85 3.25 16.37
C VAL A 30 12.16 4.46 16.98
N VAL A 31 10.97 4.30 17.57
CA VAL A 31 10.28 5.40 18.26
C VAL A 31 11.11 5.96 19.43
N LYS A 32 11.79 5.08 20.19
CA LYS A 32 12.69 5.52 21.26
C LYS A 32 13.94 6.23 20.74
N MET A 33 14.52 5.77 19.63
CA MET A 33 15.70 6.38 19.03
C MET A 33 15.42 7.73 18.36
N PHE A 34 14.21 7.91 17.83
CA PHE A 34 13.82 9.09 17.06
C PHE A 34 12.49 9.67 17.56
N PRO A 35 12.42 10.17 18.82
CA PRO A 35 11.16 10.58 19.46
C PRO A 35 10.50 11.81 18.82
N ASP A 36 11.23 12.56 18.01
CA ASP A 36 10.78 13.73 17.25
C ASP A 36 10.36 13.40 15.80
N ARG A 37 10.29 12.12 15.45
CA ARG A 37 9.87 11.64 14.11
C ARG A 37 8.55 10.89 14.20
N ALA A 38 7.69 11.11 13.21
CA ALA A 38 6.46 10.35 13.11
C ALA A 38 6.75 8.91 12.65
N MET A 39 6.23 7.93 13.39
CA MET A 39 6.23 6.52 13.01
C MET A 39 4.88 6.17 12.38
N ILE A 40 4.85 6.10 11.05
CA ILE A 40 3.69 5.63 10.30
C ILE A 40 3.91 4.17 9.93
N VAL A 41 3.06 3.30 10.45
CA VAL A 41 3.20 1.85 10.25
C VAL A 41 2.32 1.40 9.09
N SER A 42 2.95 0.79 8.07
CA SER A 42 2.23 0.23 6.92
C SER A 42 1.68 -1.16 7.26
N LEU A 43 0.37 -1.34 7.11
CA LEU A 43 -0.35 -2.53 7.54
C LEU A 43 -1.04 -3.23 6.37
N MET A 44 -1.00 -4.56 6.42
CA MET A 44 -1.78 -5.44 5.56
C MET A 44 -2.14 -6.69 6.37
N ALA A 45 -3.40 -7.09 6.35
CA ALA A 45 -3.89 -8.28 7.03
C ALA A 45 -4.95 -8.98 6.17
N ASP A 46 -5.31 -10.20 6.58
CA ASP A 46 -6.40 -10.95 5.97
C ASP A 46 -7.73 -10.18 6.07
N ASN A 47 -8.67 -10.50 5.21
CA ASN A 47 -10.02 -9.93 5.25
C ASN A 47 -10.81 -10.49 6.45
N ASN A 48 -10.34 -10.16 7.65
CA ASN A 48 -10.85 -10.63 8.94
C ASN A 48 -10.82 -9.49 9.97
N ARG A 49 -12.00 -9.10 10.46
CA ARG A 49 -12.16 -8.00 11.41
C ARG A 49 -11.33 -8.17 12.68
N THR A 50 -11.31 -9.38 13.26
CA THR A 50 -10.56 -9.65 14.49
C THR A 50 -9.05 -9.50 14.26
N ALA A 51 -8.54 -10.00 13.12
CA ALA A 51 -7.13 -9.85 12.77
C ALA A 51 -6.72 -8.38 12.65
N TRP A 52 -7.55 -7.54 12.02
CA TRP A 52 -7.32 -6.09 11.94
C TRP A 52 -7.32 -5.43 13.32
N HIS A 53 -8.31 -5.73 14.17
CA HIS A 53 -8.39 -5.17 15.52
C HIS A 53 -7.19 -5.52 16.39
N GLU A 54 -6.73 -6.77 16.34
CA GLU A 54 -5.54 -7.21 17.08
C GLU A 54 -4.26 -6.54 16.56
N LEU A 55 -4.12 -6.42 15.23
CA LEU A 55 -2.96 -5.78 14.60
C LEU A 55 -2.87 -4.31 14.97
N ILE A 56 -3.99 -3.56 14.85
CA ILE A 56 -4.09 -2.15 15.25
C ILE A 56 -3.64 -1.96 16.71
N LYS A 57 -4.24 -2.73 17.63
CA LYS A 57 -3.90 -2.62 19.04
C LYS A 57 -2.41 -2.88 19.29
N LYS A 58 -1.85 -3.96 18.76
CA LYS A 58 -0.43 -4.30 18.95
C LYS A 58 0.51 -3.22 18.40
N CYS A 59 0.18 -2.62 17.26
CA CYS A 59 1.00 -1.56 16.68
C CYS A 59 0.91 -0.25 17.46
N GLU A 60 -0.27 0.12 17.98
CA GLU A 60 -0.41 1.28 18.88
C GLU A 60 0.35 1.06 20.19
N ASP A 61 0.24 -0.12 20.80
CA ASP A 61 0.99 -0.50 22.00
C ASP A 61 2.52 -0.44 21.78
N ALA A 62 2.99 -0.70 20.55
CA ALA A 62 4.40 -0.58 20.16
C ALA A 62 4.86 0.86 19.91
N GLY A 63 3.94 1.83 19.84
CA GLY A 63 4.24 3.26 19.67
C GLY A 63 4.00 3.80 18.26
N ALA A 64 3.19 3.14 17.44
CA ALA A 64 2.76 3.69 16.15
C ALA A 64 2.06 5.05 16.36
N MET A 65 2.33 6.01 15.47
CA MET A 65 1.76 7.36 15.49
C MET A 65 0.77 7.61 14.36
N GLY A 66 0.66 6.67 13.44
CA GLY A 66 -0.30 6.63 12.35
C GLY A 66 -0.22 5.30 11.62
N PHE A 67 -1.25 4.98 10.86
CA PHE A 67 -1.30 3.79 10.02
C PHE A 67 -1.39 4.15 8.55
N GLU A 68 -0.73 3.38 7.69
CA GLU A 68 -0.97 3.35 6.27
C GLU A 68 -1.53 1.97 5.90
N LEU A 69 -2.78 1.90 5.47
CA LEU A 69 -3.41 0.66 5.02
C LEU A 69 -2.95 0.33 3.60
N ASN A 70 -2.24 -0.78 3.43
CA ASN A 70 -1.72 -1.18 2.13
C ASN A 70 -2.76 -1.96 1.31
N PHE A 71 -3.54 -1.24 0.51
CA PHE A 71 -4.51 -1.81 -0.42
C PHE A 71 -3.96 -1.99 -1.84
N GLY A 72 -2.66 -2.16 -1.97
CA GLY A 72 -2.06 -2.14 -3.30
C GLY A 72 -0.98 -3.18 -3.58
N CYS A 73 -0.58 -3.99 -2.61
CA CYS A 73 0.46 -4.99 -2.84
C CYS A 73 -0.01 -6.00 -3.89
N PRO A 74 0.63 -6.07 -5.09
CA PRO A 74 0.16 -6.93 -6.18
C PRO A 74 0.68 -8.37 -6.07
N HIS A 75 1.54 -8.66 -5.09
CA HIS A 75 2.29 -9.92 -5.02
C HIS A 75 1.63 -10.92 -4.09
N GLY A 76 1.24 -12.10 -4.60
CA GLY A 76 1.01 -13.34 -3.86
C GLY A 76 -0.06 -13.36 -2.77
N MET A 77 -0.63 -12.20 -2.42
CA MET A 77 -1.58 -12.05 -1.32
C MET A 77 -3.02 -11.83 -1.81
N THR A 78 -3.19 -11.58 -3.10
CA THR A 78 -4.50 -11.36 -3.73
C THR A 78 -5.39 -12.60 -3.61
N GLU A 79 -4.80 -13.79 -3.73
CA GLU A 79 -5.48 -15.08 -3.57
C GLU A 79 -6.01 -15.30 -2.14
N ARG A 80 -5.42 -14.58 -1.16
CA ARG A 80 -5.85 -14.58 0.25
C ARG A 80 -6.80 -13.42 0.56
N GLY A 81 -7.24 -12.65 -0.45
CA GLY A 81 -8.11 -11.49 -0.24
C GLY A 81 -7.42 -10.30 0.42
N MET A 82 -6.09 -10.17 0.24
CA MET A 82 -5.27 -9.10 0.85
C MET A 82 -4.72 -8.14 -0.21
N GLY A 83 -4.21 -7.00 0.22
CA GLY A 83 -3.49 -6.06 -0.64
C GLY A 83 -4.32 -5.58 -1.83
N ALA A 84 -3.89 -5.87 -3.06
CA ALA A 84 -4.56 -5.43 -4.27
C ALA A 84 -6.00 -5.95 -4.41
N ALA A 85 -6.33 -7.13 -3.86
CA ALA A 85 -7.70 -7.63 -3.87
C ALA A 85 -8.66 -6.70 -3.10
N VAL A 86 -8.20 -6.15 -1.96
CA VAL A 86 -8.95 -5.14 -1.21
C VAL A 86 -9.05 -3.84 -2.01
N GLY A 87 -7.93 -3.37 -2.56
CA GLY A 87 -7.87 -2.09 -3.29
C GLY A 87 -8.61 -2.08 -4.63
N GLN A 88 -8.90 -3.24 -5.20
CA GLN A 88 -9.65 -3.40 -6.45
C GLN A 88 -11.16 -3.51 -6.24
N ASP A 89 -11.61 -3.76 -5.01
CA ASP A 89 -13.02 -3.88 -4.63
C ASP A 89 -13.40 -2.76 -3.64
N PRO A 90 -14.19 -1.74 -4.06
CA PRO A 90 -14.57 -0.64 -3.20
C PRO A 90 -15.36 -1.05 -1.96
N GLU A 91 -16.21 -2.07 -2.04
CA GLU A 91 -17.01 -2.54 -0.90
C GLU A 91 -16.12 -3.20 0.17
N ILE A 92 -15.18 -4.03 -0.27
CA ILE A 92 -14.20 -4.64 0.63
C ILE A 92 -13.29 -3.56 1.23
N ALA A 93 -12.84 -2.60 0.42
CA ALA A 93 -12.01 -1.50 0.89
C ALA A 93 -12.70 -0.68 1.98
N LYS A 94 -13.98 -0.31 1.77
CA LYS A 94 -14.80 0.39 2.75
C LYS A 94 -14.92 -0.40 4.05
N MET A 95 -15.33 -1.66 3.95
CA MET A 95 -15.50 -2.56 5.08
C MET A 95 -14.23 -2.68 5.92
N VAL A 96 -13.06 -2.86 5.28
CA VAL A 96 -11.79 -2.96 6.00
C VAL A 96 -11.43 -1.63 6.67
N VAL A 97 -11.63 -0.49 6.01
CA VAL A 97 -11.43 0.82 6.61
C VAL A 97 -12.33 1.02 7.83
N GLU A 98 -13.62 0.66 7.73
CA GLU A 98 -14.56 0.72 8.86
C GLU A 98 -14.06 -0.11 10.06
N TRP A 99 -13.61 -1.34 9.84
CA TRP A 99 -13.03 -2.18 10.91
C TRP A 99 -11.81 -1.56 11.58
N VAL A 100 -10.93 -0.96 10.78
CA VAL A 100 -9.75 -0.26 11.31
C VAL A 100 -10.18 0.95 12.12
N MET A 101 -11.09 1.78 11.60
CA MET A 101 -11.56 3.00 12.26
C MET A 101 -12.35 2.71 13.55
N GLU A 102 -12.93 1.54 13.71
CA GLU A 102 -13.55 1.12 14.98
C GLU A 102 -12.56 1.00 16.13
N LYS A 103 -11.28 0.79 15.85
CA LYS A 103 -10.25 0.51 16.86
C LYS A 103 -9.11 1.52 16.88
N ALA A 104 -8.76 2.10 15.74
CA ALA A 104 -7.65 3.03 15.65
C ALA A 104 -7.94 4.31 16.45
N THR A 105 -6.97 4.69 17.30
CA THR A 105 -6.99 5.94 18.07
C THR A 105 -6.06 7.00 17.46
N ILE A 106 -5.27 6.61 16.46
CA ILE A 106 -4.30 7.43 15.74
C ILE A 106 -4.72 7.57 14.27
N PRO A 107 -4.18 8.55 13.52
CA PRO A 107 -4.58 8.77 12.13
C PRO A 107 -4.37 7.54 11.23
N VAL A 108 -5.34 7.33 10.32
CA VAL A 108 -5.34 6.24 9.34
C VAL A 108 -5.29 6.82 7.93
N ILE A 109 -4.33 6.36 7.14
CA ILE A 109 -4.13 6.71 5.73
C ILE A 109 -4.43 5.47 4.88
N THR A 110 -5.29 5.58 3.89
CA THR A 110 -5.53 4.47 2.95
C THR A 110 -4.70 4.65 1.68
N LYS A 111 -3.78 3.70 1.42
CA LYS A 111 -2.93 3.71 0.22
C LYS A 111 -3.54 2.92 -0.91
N LEU A 112 -3.91 3.66 -1.97
CA LEU A 112 -4.64 3.13 -3.11
C LEU A 112 -3.72 2.46 -4.15
N THR A 113 -4.25 1.42 -4.81
CA THR A 113 -3.57 0.75 -5.91
C THR A 113 -3.78 1.48 -7.24
N PRO A 114 -2.76 1.59 -8.11
CA PRO A 114 -2.92 2.06 -9.48
C PRO A 114 -3.44 0.98 -10.44
N ASN A 115 -3.49 -0.28 -10.01
CA ASN A 115 -3.82 -1.43 -10.85
C ASN A 115 -5.35 -1.62 -10.99
N VAL A 116 -6.01 -0.52 -11.30
CA VAL A 116 -7.48 -0.42 -11.50
C VAL A 116 -7.77 0.49 -12.69
N HIS A 117 -8.96 0.35 -13.26
CA HIS A 117 -9.42 1.26 -14.32
C HIS A 117 -9.57 2.70 -13.82
N SER A 118 -10.08 2.86 -12.59
CA SER A 118 -10.25 4.15 -11.93
C SER A 118 -10.01 4.00 -10.43
N VAL A 119 -9.26 4.93 -9.84
CA VAL A 119 -8.99 5.01 -8.39
C VAL A 119 -10.14 5.64 -7.61
N VAL A 120 -11.09 6.30 -8.29
CA VAL A 120 -12.17 7.06 -7.64
C VAL A 120 -13.12 6.19 -6.83
N PRO A 121 -13.63 5.05 -7.33
CA PRO A 121 -14.55 4.22 -6.53
C PRO A 121 -13.93 3.79 -5.21
N THR A 122 -12.71 3.28 -5.21
CA THR A 122 -12.03 2.86 -3.97
C THR A 122 -11.65 4.05 -3.09
N GLY A 123 -11.26 5.18 -3.69
CA GLY A 123 -11.01 6.42 -2.95
C GLY A 123 -12.24 6.93 -2.21
N ARG A 124 -13.41 6.95 -2.86
CA ARG A 124 -14.70 7.28 -2.23
C ARG A 124 -15.04 6.31 -1.10
N ALA A 125 -14.93 5.02 -1.37
CA ALA A 125 -15.20 3.96 -0.41
C ALA A 125 -14.35 4.10 0.86
N ALA A 126 -13.05 4.38 0.71
CA ALA A 126 -12.16 4.62 1.85
C ALA A 126 -12.57 5.86 2.67
N VAL A 127 -12.95 6.96 2.00
CA VAL A 127 -13.42 8.18 2.69
C VAL A 127 -14.75 7.92 3.41
N GLU A 128 -15.69 7.22 2.78
CA GLU A 128 -16.95 6.83 3.40
C GLU A 128 -16.76 5.86 4.57
N GLY A 129 -15.72 5.01 4.52
CA GLY A 129 -15.30 4.14 5.64
C GLY A 129 -14.63 4.89 6.80
N GLY A 130 -14.33 6.19 6.62
CA GLY A 130 -13.83 7.06 7.67
C GLY A 130 -12.32 7.27 7.72
N THR A 131 -11.56 6.89 6.67
CA THR A 131 -10.11 7.15 6.60
C THR A 131 -9.80 8.65 6.81
N ASN A 132 -8.69 8.96 7.47
CA ASN A 132 -8.29 10.35 7.73
C ASN A 132 -7.53 10.98 6.55
N ALA A 133 -6.92 10.16 5.68
CA ALA A 133 -6.21 10.63 4.49
C ALA A 133 -6.13 9.51 3.44
N LEU A 134 -5.81 9.89 2.21
CA LEU A 134 -5.46 8.96 1.12
C LEU A 134 -3.98 9.11 0.75
N SER A 135 -3.33 8.04 0.34
CA SER A 135 -2.03 8.09 -0.32
C SER A 135 -2.07 7.37 -1.68
N LEU A 136 -1.37 7.91 -2.67
CA LEU A 136 -1.29 7.42 -4.03
C LEU A 136 0.12 7.67 -4.58
N ILE A 137 0.64 6.73 -5.32
CA ILE A 137 0.11 5.43 -5.75
C ILE A 137 0.98 4.29 -5.21
N ASN A 138 0.40 3.11 -5.02
CA ASN A 138 1.18 1.89 -4.87
C ASN A 138 1.87 1.54 -6.21
N THR A 139 2.69 0.52 -6.26
CA THR A 139 3.46 0.13 -7.44
C THR A 139 2.56 -0.39 -8.57
N ILE A 140 2.99 -0.16 -9.82
CA ILE A 140 2.29 -0.63 -11.03
C ILE A 140 2.75 -2.05 -11.34
N GLN A 141 1.81 -2.99 -11.47
CA GLN A 141 2.12 -4.35 -11.87
C GLN A 141 2.79 -4.37 -13.25
N SER A 142 3.92 -5.06 -13.37
CA SER A 142 4.75 -5.00 -14.57
C SER A 142 5.60 -6.25 -14.79
N VAL A 143 6.05 -6.37 -16.03
CA VAL A 143 7.13 -7.26 -16.48
C VAL A 143 8.26 -6.37 -17.01
N THR A 144 9.49 -6.56 -16.52
CA THR A 144 10.62 -5.68 -16.85
C THR A 144 11.32 -6.03 -18.15
N GLY A 145 11.08 -7.21 -18.68
CA GLY A 145 11.65 -7.66 -19.95
C GLY A 145 11.29 -9.12 -20.24
N ILE A 146 11.59 -9.55 -21.45
CA ILE A 146 11.50 -10.94 -21.87
C ILE A 146 12.86 -11.31 -22.46
N ASP A 147 13.46 -12.39 -21.98
CA ASP A 147 14.63 -12.97 -22.60
C ASP A 147 14.23 -13.52 -23.96
N LEU A 148 14.87 -13.04 -25.04
CA LEU A 148 14.46 -13.36 -26.41
C LEU A 148 14.92 -14.74 -26.88
N ASP A 149 15.90 -15.34 -26.20
CA ASP A 149 16.40 -16.67 -26.56
C ASP A 149 15.56 -17.76 -25.86
N THR A 150 15.17 -17.53 -24.61
CA THR A 150 14.42 -18.50 -23.81
C THR A 150 12.92 -18.19 -23.75
N LEU A 151 12.51 -17.00 -24.16
CA LEU A 151 11.14 -16.43 -24.06
C LEU A 151 10.63 -16.36 -22.59
N VAL A 152 11.54 -16.30 -21.63
CA VAL A 152 11.22 -16.22 -20.21
C VAL A 152 11.02 -14.76 -19.80
N PRO A 153 9.84 -14.41 -19.24
CA PRO A 153 9.61 -13.07 -18.68
C PRO A 153 10.41 -12.81 -17.40
N ASN A 154 10.86 -11.57 -17.23
CA ASN A 154 11.55 -11.08 -16.04
C ASN A 154 10.62 -10.17 -15.22
N PRO A 155 10.68 -10.18 -13.88
CA PRO A 155 11.62 -10.92 -13.04
C PRO A 155 11.36 -12.44 -13.02
N TYR A 156 12.45 -13.20 -12.95
CA TYR A 156 12.41 -14.66 -12.84
C TYR A 156 13.01 -15.04 -11.47
N VAL A 157 12.18 -15.59 -10.58
CA VAL A 157 12.53 -15.85 -9.18
C VAL A 157 12.13 -17.26 -8.80
N ALA A 158 13.03 -17.99 -8.15
CA ALA A 158 12.81 -19.35 -7.68
C ALA A 158 12.25 -20.31 -8.75
N GLY A 159 12.72 -20.16 -10.00
CA GLY A 159 12.30 -21.04 -11.09
C GLY A 159 10.99 -20.63 -11.79
N GLN A 160 10.43 -19.47 -11.45
CA GLN A 160 9.17 -18.99 -12.03
C GLN A 160 9.24 -17.53 -12.45
N SER A 161 8.57 -17.18 -13.55
CA SER A 161 8.32 -15.77 -13.90
C SER A 161 7.23 -15.22 -13.00
N VAL A 162 7.45 -14.03 -12.43
CA VAL A 162 6.49 -13.34 -11.57
C VAL A 162 6.26 -11.93 -12.08
N PHE A 163 5.12 -11.35 -11.75
CA PHE A 163 4.91 -9.92 -11.95
C PHE A 163 5.57 -9.15 -10.80
N GLY A 164 6.19 -8.01 -11.11
CA GLY A 164 6.72 -7.09 -10.11
C GLY A 164 5.92 -5.82 -10.01
N GLY A 165 6.19 -5.03 -8.98
CA GLY A 165 5.62 -3.71 -8.77
C GLY A 165 6.58 -2.62 -9.27
N TYR A 166 6.29 -1.99 -10.41
CA TYR A 166 7.14 -0.93 -10.97
C TYR A 166 6.93 0.40 -10.24
N CYS A 167 8.04 1.07 -9.89
CA CYS A 167 8.04 2.32 -9.15
C CYS A 167 9.20 3.24 -9.58
N GLY A 168 9.28 4.42 -8.98
CA GLY A 168 10.34 5.39 -9.22
C GLY A 168 9.95 6.49 -10.21
N PRO A 169 10.89 7.32 -10.69
CA PRO A 169 10.59 8.52 -11.48
C PRO A 169 9.73 8.29 -12.73
N ALA A 170 9.83 7.11 -13.35
CA ALA A 170 9.07 6.79 -14.57
C ALA A 170 7.55 6.72 -14.35
N VAL A 171 7.09 6.41 -13.14
CA VAL A 171 5.65 6.32 -12.85
C VAL A 171 5.03 7.65 -12.43
N LYS A 172 5.84 8.68 -12.21
CA LYS A 172 5.37 10.01 -11.78
C LYS A 172 4.22 10.58 -12.62
N PRO A 173 4.23 10.55 -13.96
CA PRO A 173 3.12 11.06 -14.75
C PRO A 173 1.80 10.33 -14.49
N ILE A 174 1.86 9.02 -14.24
CA ILE A 174 0.70 8.19 -13.91
C ILE A 174 0.18 8.56 -12.53
N ALA A 175 1.07 8.68 -11.54
CA ALA A 175 0.72 9.10 -10.18
C ALA A 175 0.04 10.48 -10.19
N LEU A 176 0.59 11.46 -10.91
CA LEU A 176 0.01 12.80 -11.02
C LEU A 176 -1.39 12.77 -11.65
N LYS A 177 -1.62 11.95 -12.69
CA LYS A 177 -2.95 11.78 -13.27
C LYS A 177 -3.95 11.26 -12.26
N MET A 178 -3.58 10.24 -11.48
CA MET A 178 -4.46 9.65 -10.46
C MET A 178 -4.73 10.61 -9.30
N LEU A 179 -3.70 11.32 -8.82
CA LEU A 179 -3.84 12.37 -7.81
C LEU A 179 -4.80 13.47 -8.26
N THR A 180 -4.64 13.96 -9.49
CA THR A 180 -5.55 14.97 -10.06
C THR A 180 -6.99 14.44 -10.09
N THR A 181 -7.18 13.19 -10.49
CA THR A 181 -8.52 12.57 -10.56
C THR A 181 -9.18 12.49 -9.17
N ILE A 182 -8.44 12.09 -8.14
CA ILE A 182 -8.93 12.06 -6.74
C ILE A 182 -9.22 13.47 -6.23
N SER A 183 -8.33 14.43 -6.50
CA SER A 183 -8.50 15.81 -6.02
C SER A 183 -9.69 16.54 -6.65
N GLN A 184 -10.16 16.11 -7.81
CA GLN A 184 -11.34 16.65 -8.48
C GLN A 184 -12.63 15.92 -8.08
N ASP A 185 -12.54 14.81 -7.39
CA ASP A 185 -13.73 14.05 -6.97
C ASP A 185 -14.36 14.65 -5.70
N PRO A 186 -15.68 14.96 -5.69
CA PRO A 186 -16.32 15.66 -4.58
C PRO A 186 -16.41 14.88 -3.26
N VAL A 187 -16.19 13.57 -3.29
CA VAL A 187 -16.18 12.71 -2.09
C VAL A 187 -14.74 12.40 -1.69
N ALA A 188 -13.93 11.87 -2.60
CA ALA A 188 -12.57 11.45 -2.31
C ALA A 188 -11.66 12.63 -1.91
N SER A 189 -11.95 13.86 -2.37
CA SER A 189 -11.20 15.07 -2.02
C SER A 189 -11.52 15.66 -0.64
N ARG A 190 -12.43 15.05 0.12
CA ARG A 190 -12.80 15.55 1.48
C ARG A 190 -11.71 15.33 2.52
N VAL A 191 -10.74 14.50 2.25
CA VAL A 191 -9.60 14.21 3.12
C VAL A 191 -8.28 14.62 2.46
N PRO A 192 -7.22 14.89 3.23
CA PRO A 192 -5.89 15.15 2.68
C PRO A 192 -5.41 14.00 1.79
N VAL A 193 -4.64 14.35 0.76
CA VAL A 193 -4.07 13.36 -0.18
C VAL A 193 -2.55 13.51 -0.22
N SER A 194 -1.83 12.42 0.04
CA SER A 194 -0.38 12.32 -0.10
C SER A 194 -0.01 11.73 -1.45
N GLY A 195 0.83 12.42 -2.21
CA GLY A 195 1.43 11.93 -3.45
C GLY A 195 2.79 11.31 -3.20
N ILE A 196 2.94 10.03 -3.45
CA ILE A 196 4.17 9.26 -3.23
C ILE A 196 4.62 8.52 -4.48
#